data_ec2e39d96ff86df0cab8ba8823e67d98
#
_entry.id   ec2e39d96ff86df0cab8ba8823e67d98
#
_cell.length_a   1.000
_cell.length_b   1.000
_cell.length_c   1.000
_cell.angle_alpha   90.00
_cell.angle_beta   90.00
_cell.angle_gamma   90.00
#
_symmetry.space_group_name_H-M   'P 1'
#
loop_
_entity.id
_entity.type
_entity.pdbx_description
1 polymer ?
#
loop_
_entity_poly.entity_id
_entity_poly.type
_entity_poly.pdbx_seq_one_letter_code
_entity_poly.pdbx_strand_id
1 'polypeptide(L)'
;GQSVLFLSFSRAAVARVGEATRQEVPKDQRGMLSMQTFHSFFWTLLSAHAYLLGCPKSLRILLPSDEQARYGTIKKKDRNEGNIDWLNWLAERERLFREDGKIAFDLFASNAADLLCRSAHLRRIVAQKHPLIIVDEAQDTNEHAWRCIELLAPLSQIICLADLEQQIFDHLPGVGPERIVSIKASLNPLEINLGAQNHRSADTEIAIFAYVVLLRNVRGSPYVGVSSFLFYSHL
;
A
#
# COMPACT_ATOMS: atom_id res chain seq x y z
N GLY A 1 0.21 24.62 3.98
CA GLY A 1 -0.30 24.25 5.30
C GLY A 1 0.02 22.79 5.61
N GLN A 2 -0.08 22.43 6.87
CA GLN A 2 0.08 21.05 7.33
C GLN A 2 -1.20 20.25 7.07
N SER A 3 -1.06 18.94 6.85
CA SER A 3 -2.19 18.02 6.68
C SER A 3 -1.87 16.64 7.25
N VAL A 4 -2.88 15.94 7.72
CA VAL A 4 -2.82 14.51 8.00
C VAL A 4 -2.75 13.77 6.66
N LEU A 5 -1.81 12.83 6.51
CA LEU A 5 -1.71 11.98 5.33
C LEU A 5 -2.34 10.62 5.64
N PHE A 6 -3.38 10.25 4.90
CA PHE A 6 -3.96 8.92 4.92
C PHE A 6 -3.48 8.15 3.69
N LEU A 7 -2.86 7.00 3.91
CA LEU A 7 -2.32 6.12 2.87
C LEU A 7 -3.02 4.76 2.90
N SER A 8 -3.51 4.30 1.76
CA SER A 8 -4.09 2.97 1.57
C SER A 8 -3.66 2.39 0.21
N PHE A 9 -3.67 1.08 0.07
CA PHE A 9 -3.51 0.42 -1.23
C PHE A 9 -4.79 0.49 -2.08
N SER A 10 -5.94 0.66 -1.46
CA SER A 10 -7.25 0.62 -2.10
C SER A 10 -7.76 2.00 -2.47
N ARG A 11 -8.05 2.22 -3.76
CA ARG A 11 -8.77 3.42 -4.22
C ARG A 11 -10.16 3.52 -3.58
N ALA A 12 -10.81 2.37 -3.35
CA ALA A 12 -12.12 2.33 -2.72
C ALA A 12 -12.05 2.75 -1.24
N ALA A 13 -11.00 2.36 -0.51
CA ALA A 13 -10.78 2.82 0.86
C ALA A 13 -10.55 4.35 0.90
N VAL A 14 -9.68 4.86 0.04
CA VAL A 14 -9.44 6.32 -0.09
C VAL A 14 -10.74 7.07 -0.40
N ALA A 15 -11.57 6.56 -1.32
CA ALA A 15 -12.85 7.19 -1.66
C ALA A 15 -13.84 7.17 -0.49
N ARG A 16 -13.95 6.05 0.25
CA ARG A 16 -14.83 5.93 1.43
C ARG A 16 -14.42 6.88 2.56
N VAL A 17 -13.12 6.94 2.88
CA VAL A 17 -12.62 7.88 3.88
C VAL A 17 -12.87 9.32 3.43
N GLY A 18 -12.70 9.61 2.13
CA GLY A 18 -13.00 10.92 1.56
C GLY A 18 -14.49 11.29 1.65
N GLU A 19 -15.39 10.34 1.52
CA GLU A 19 -16.83 10.56 1.67
C GLU A 19 -17.21 10.79 3.14
N ALA A 20 -16.72 9.93 4.05
CA ALA A 20 -16.92 10.11 5.49
C ALA A 20 -16.38 11.47 5.96
N THR A 21 -15.20 11.87 5.48
CA THR A 21 -14.63 13.17 5.77
C THR A 21 -15.53 14.32 5.33
N ARG A 22 -16.21 14.18 4.19
CA ARG A 22 -17.16 15.20 3.71
C ARG A 22 -18.40 15.31 4.59
N GLN A 23 -18.80 14.24 5.24
CA GLN A 23 -19.96 14.21 6.13
C GLN A 23 -19.60 14.69 7.54
N GLU A 24 -18.48 14.24 8.09
CA GLU A 24 -18.12 14.43 9.50
C GLU A 24 -17.21 15.64 9.77
N VAL A 25 -16.41 16.07 8.78
CA VAL A 25 -15.42 17.13 8.96
C VAL A 25 -15.91 18.45 8.38
N PRO A 26 -15.84 19.57 9.16
CA PRO A 26 -16.17 20.91 8.69
C PRO A 26 -15.40 21.30 7.42
N LYS A 27 -16.04 22.07 6.53
CA LYS A 27 -15.48 22.41 5.21
C LYS A 27 -14.11 23.09 5.27
N ASP A 28 -13.89 23.95 6.25
CA ASP A 28 -12.65 24.69 6.49
C ASP A 28 -11.49 23.79 6.95
N GLN A 29 -11.81 22.63 7.54
CA GLN A 29 -10.81 21.68 8.02
C GLN A 29 -10.51 20.54 7.02
N ARG A 30 -11.33 20.33 6.00
CA ARG A 30 -11.14 19.24 5.00
C ARG A 30 -9.82 19.36 4.26
N GLY A 31 -9.32 20.57 4.05
CA GLY A 31 -8.00 20.82 3.46
C GLY A 31 -6.82 20.34 4.31
N MET A 32 -7.06 20.01 5.59
CA MET A 32 -6.05 19.42 6.48
C MET A 32 -5.94 17.90 6.33
N LEU A 33 -6.71 17.27 5.45
CA LEU A 33 -6.66 15.82 5.18
C LEU A 33 -6.19 15.58 3.75
N SER A 34 -5.09 14.89 3.61
CA SER A 34 -4.55 14.42 2.33
C SER A 34 -4.74 12.91 2.24
N MET A 35 -5.68 12.46 1.42
CA MET A 35 -6.01 11.05 1.24
C MET A 35 -5.46 10.56 -0.08
N GLN A 36 -4.55 9.62 -0.05
CA GLN A 36 -3.84 9.12 -1.22
C GLN A 36 -3.70 7.60 -1.19
N THR A 37 -3.60 7.00 -2.37
CA THR A 37 -3.04 5.64 -2.44
C THR A 37 -1.52 5.71 -2.30
N PHE A 38 -0.88 4.62 -1.83
CA PHE A 38 0.57 4.51 -1.79
C PHE A 38 1.22 4.84 -3.15
N HIS A 39 0.66 4.34 -4.25
CA HIS A 39 1.17 4.62 -5.59
C HIS A 39 1.07 6.12 -5.95
N SER A 40 -0.02 6.78 -5.55
CA SER A 40 -0.18 8.23 -5.78
C SER A 40 0.83 9.03 -4.97
N PHE A 41 1.07 8.65 -3.72
CA PHE A 41 2.08 9.26 -2.86
C PHE A 41 3.49 9.10 -3.43
N PHE A 42 3.88 7.88 -3.82
CA PHE A 42 5.18 7.62 -4.44
C PHE A 42 5.34 8.39 -5.75
N TRP A 43 4.31 8.40 -6.59
CA TRP A 43 4.34 9.17 -7.83
C TRP A 43 4.55 10.65 -7.57
N THR A 44 3.88 11.24 -6.57
CA THR A 44 4.04 12.64 -6.21
C THR A 44 5.48 12.95 -5.80
N LEU A 45 6.11 12.09 -5.01
CA LEU A 45 7.51 12.24 -4.62
C LEU A 45 8.45 12.13 -5.82
N LEU A 46 8.28 11.08 -6.61
CA LEU A 46 9.16 10.78 -7.74
C LEU A 46 9.03 11.81 -8.86
N SER A 47 7.81 12.20 -9.24
CA SER A 47 7.59 13.19 -10.30
C SER A 47 8.19 14.56 -9.98
N ALA A 48 8.27 14.91 -8.69
CA ALA A 48 8.85 16.17 -8.24
C ALA A 48 10.37 16.09 -8.01
N HIS A 49 10.92 14.92 -7.63
CA HIS A 49 12.27 14.83 -7.07
C HIS A 49 13.15 13.72 -7.66
N ALA A 50 12.72 13.01 -8.73
CA ALA A 50 13.51 11.93 -9.34
C ALA A 50 14.88 12.37 -9.85
N TYR A 51 15.10 13.66 -10.07
CA TYR A 51 16.42 14.22 -10.40
C TYR A 51 17.48 13.90 -9.34
N LEU A 52 17.09 13.74 -8.07
CA LEU A 52 17.99 13.32 -6.99
C LEU A 52 18.45 11.85 -7.13
N LEU A 53 17.77 11.07 -7.96
CA LEU A 53 18.13 9.70 -8.31
C LEU A 53 18.89 9.62 -9.64
N GLY A 54 19.21 10.76 -10.24
CA GLY A 54 19.92 10.83 -11.53
C GLY A 54 19.01 10.83 -12.76
N CYS A 55 17.70 11.01 -12.59
CA CYS A 55 16.75 11.14 -13.69
C CYS A 55 16.66 12.63 -14.13
N PRO A 56 17.30 13.02 -15.26
CA PRO A 56 17.40 14.43 -15.65
C PRO A 56 16.14 15.01 -16.32
N LYS A 57 15.18 14.13 -16.68
CA LYS A 57 14.00 14.50 -17.46
C LYS A 57 12.72 14.39 -16.61
N SER A 58 11.64 14.99 -17.12
CA SER A 58 10.31 14.79 -16.55
C SER A 58 9.97 13.31 -16.53
N LEU A 59 9.57 12.84 -15.36
CA LEU A 59 9.23 11.43 -15.15
C LEU A 59 7.92 11.09 -15.90
N ARG A 60 7.89 9.94 -16.55
CA ARG A 60 6.72 9.37 -17.22
C ARG A 60 6.51 7.94 -16.78
N ILE A 61 5.25 7.51 -16.75
CA ILE A 61 4.91 6.13 -16.42
C ILE A 61 5.20 5.25 -17.65
N LEU A 62 5.96 4.18 -17.44
CA LEU A 62 6.11 3.10 -18.40
C LEU A 62 4.87 2.21 -18.30
N LEU A 63 4.04 2.21 -19.34
CA LEU A 63 2.79 1.47 -19.32
C LEU A 63 3.03 -0.05 -19.44
N PRO A 64 2.17 -0.89 -18.84
CA PRO A 64 2.28 -2.35 -18.98
C PRO A 64 2.25 -2.83 -20.44
N SER A 65 1.55 -2.13 -21.34
CA SER A 65 1.55 -2.41 -22.77
C SER A 65 2.93 -2.21 -23.41
N ASP A 66 3.64 -1.15 -22.99
CA ASP A 66 4.98 -0.85 -23.52
C ASP A 66 6.01 -1.85 -22.99
N GLU A 67 5.84 -2.28 -21.75
CA GLU A 67 6.65 -3.36 -21.16
C GLU A 67 6.37 -4.68 -21.90
N GLN A 68 5.11 -5.05 -22.06
CA GLN A 68 4.72 -6.30 -22.71
C GLN A 68 5.23 -6.39 -24.16
N ALA A 69 5.27 -5.29 -24.89
CA ALA A 69 5.84 -5.25 -26.23
C ALA A 69 7.34 -5.59 -26.25
N ARG A 70 8.06 -5.36 -25.15
CA ARG A 70 9.51 -5.58 -25.05
C ARG A 70 9.88 -6.95 -24.49
N TYR A 71 9.18 -7.43 -23.46
CA TYR A 71 9.49 -8.69 -22.78
C TYR A 71 8.32 -9.67 -22.67
N GLY A 72 7.20 -9.39 -23.32
CA GLY A 72 5.96 -10.20 -23.22
C GLY A 72 6.11 -11.65 -23.68
N THR A 73 7.17 -11.97 -24.42
CA THR A 73 7.54 -13.34 -24.78
C THR A 73 8.12 -14.14 -23.63
N ILE A 74 8.64 -13.49 -22.57
CA ILE A 74 9.22 -14.15 -21.39
C ILE A 74 8.10 -14.60 -20.46
N LYS A 75 7.90 -15.90 -20.34
CA LYS A 75 6.87 -16.49 -19.46
C LYS A 75 7.16 -16.15 -18.00
N LYS A 76 6.12 -16.02 -17.17
CA LYS A 76 6.28 -15.69 -15.74
C LYS A 76 7.27 -16.59 -14.99
N LYS A 77 7.25 -17.90 -15.27
CA LYS A 77 8.17 -18.89 -14.66
C LYS A 77 9.65 -18.68 -15.02
N ASP A 78 9.90 -18.03 -16.16
CA ASP A 78 11.26 -17.80 -16.70
C ASP A 78 11.80 -16.40 -16.29
N ARG A 79 11.04 -15.63 -15.49
CA ARG A 79 11.43 -14.31 -14.96
C ARG A 79 12.21 -14.47 -13.66
N ASN A 80 13.44 -14.93 -13.77
CA ASN A 80 14.34 -15.18 -12.66
C ASN A 80 15.79 -14.85 -13.03
N GLU A 81 16.67 -14.86 -12.05
CA GLU A 81 18.09 -14.51 -12.21
C GLU A 81 18.86 -15.43 -13.17
N GLY A 82 18.34 -16.60 -13.50
CA GLY A 82 18.94 -17.53 -14.46
C GLY A 82 18.61 -17.21 -15.92
N ASN A 83 17.69 -16.30 -16.19
CA ASN A 83 17.26 -15.97 -17.55
C ASN A 83 17.90 -14.66 -18.01
N ILE A 84 18.80 -14.75 -18.99
CA ILE A 84 19.56 -13.61 -19.51
C ILE A 84 18.67 -12.53 -20.15
N ASP A 85 17.59 -12.92 -20.83
CA ASP A 85 16.67 -11.97 -21.45
C ASP A 85 15.89 -11.19 -20.38
N TRP A 86 15.54 -11.85 -19.27
CA TRP A 86 14.94 -11.19 -18.12
C TRP A 86 15.90 -10.20 -17.46
N LEU A 87 17.17 -10.58 -17.27
CA LEU A 87 18.19 -9.69 -16.73
C LEU A 87 18.44 -8.48 -17.64
N ASN A 88 18.50 -8.70 -18.94
CA ASN A 88 18.62 -7.63 -19.93
C ASN A 88 17.44 -6.66 -19.86
N TRP A 89 16.21 -7.18 -19.68
CA TRP A 89 15.03 -6.35 -19.48
C TRP A 89 15.08 -5.53 -18.20
N LEU A 90 15.53 -6.12 -17.08
CA LEU A 90 15.72 -5.37 -15.82
C LEU A 90 16.75 -4.25 -15.98
N ALA A 91 17.85 -4.50 -16.66
CA ALA A 91 18.86 -3.48 -16.97
C ALA A 91 18.30 -2.38 -17.89
N GLU A 92 17.49 -2.73 -18.88
CA GLU A 92 16.83 -1.76 -19.77
C GLU A 92 15.81 -0.91 -19.01
N ARG A 93 15.06 -1.46 -18.04
CA ARG A 93 14.15 -0.68 -17.17
C ARG A 93 14.92 0.39 -16.39
N GLU A 94 16.08 0.02 -15.84
CA GLU A 94 16.93 0.96 -15.12
C GLU A 94 17.47 2.06 -16.05
N ARG A 95 17.90 1.71 -17.27
CA ARG A 95 18.32 2.66 -18.29
C ARG A 95 17.18 3.61 -18.68
N LEU A 96 15.97 3.07 -18.92
CA LEU A 96 14.78 3.86 -19.24
C LEU A 96 14.44 4.86 -18.15
N PHE A 97 14.61 4.47 -16.88
CA PHE A 97 14.40 5.38 -15.77
C PHE A 97 15.44 6.50 -15.76
N ARG A 98 16.73 6.16 -15.82
CA ARG A 98 17.82 7.14 -15.70
C ARG A 98 17.96 8.04 -16.91
N GLU A 99 17.83 7.50 -18.12
CA GLU A 99 18.07 8.24 -19.34
C GLU A 99 16.81 8.86 -19.94
N ASP A 100 15.70 8.12 -19.93
CA ASP A 100 14.45 8.53 -20.57
C ASP A 100 13.40 9.05 -19.58
N GLY A 101 13.60 8.91 -18.27
CA GLY A 101 12.65 9.28 -17.24
C GLY A 101 11.38 8.43 -17.27
N LYS A 102 11.48 7.15 -17.69
CA LYS A 102 10.33 6.23 -17.74
C LYS A 102 10.42 5.22 -16.61
N ILE A 103 9.38 5.14 -15.79
CA ILE A 103 9.34 4.25 -14.63
C ILE A 103 8.10 3.37 -14.65
N ALA A 104 8.26 2.08 -14.40
CA ALA A 104 7.17 1.14 -14.25
C ALA A 104 6.54 1.21 -12.83
N PHE A 105 5.26 0.84 -12.70
CA PHE A 105 4.51 0.96 -11.46
C PHE A 105 5.11 0.19 -10.28
N ASP A 106 5.61 -1.00 -10.52
CA ASP A 106 6.22 -1.86 -9.49
C ASP A 106 7.54 -1.30 -8.94
N LEU A 107 8.17 -0.35 -9.64
CA LEU A 107 9.38 0.34 -9.20
C LEU A 107 9.11 1.62 -8.40
N PHE A 108 7.85 2.03 -8.24
CA PHE A 108 7.52 3.26 -7.51
C PHE A 108 7.95 3.21 -6.06
N ALA A 109 7.63 2.13 -5.35
CA ALA A 109 7.94 2.00 -3.94
C ALA A 109 9.45 1.96 -3.67
N SER A 110 10.21 1.17 -4.44
CA SER A 110 11.67 1.05 -4.29
C SER A 110 12.37 2.38 -4.57
N ASN A 111 12.03 3.05 -5.67
CA ASN A 111 12.64 4.34 -5.99
C ASN A 111 12.21 5.46 -5.02
N ALA A 112 10.98 5.43 -4.49
CA ALA A 112 10.57 6.38 -3.45
C ALA A 112 11.32 6.15 -2.13
N ALA A 113 11.55 4.89 -1.75
CA ALA A 113 12.37 4.56 -0.59
C ALA A 113 13.82 5.03 -0.76
N ASP A 114 14.43 4.81 -1.93
CA ASP A 114 15.76 5.29 -2.25
C ASP A 114 15.84 6.82 -2.20
N LEU A 115 14.86 7.49 -2.75
CA LEU A 115 14.76 8.95 -2.76
C LEU A 115 14.70 9.51 -1.32
N LEU A 116 13.83 8.95 -0.48
CA LEU A 116 13.73 9.33 0.92
C LEU A 116 15.00 8.96 1.72
N CYS A 117 15.64 7.83 1.40
CA CYS A 117 16.89 7.42 2.03
C CYS A 117 18.01 8.44 1.74
N ARG A 118 18.17 8.84 0.49
CA ARG A 118 19.24 9.76 0.04
C ARG A 118 19.04 11.20 0.53
N SER A 119 17.80 11.65 0.72
CA SER A 119 17.52 13.05 1.01
C SER A 119 16.86 13.27 2.37
N ALA A 120 17.69 13.57 3.39
CA ALA A 120 17.19 14.01 4.71
C ALA A 120 16.35 15.29 4.61
N HIS A 121 16.67 16.16 3.66
CA HIS A 121 15.91 17.39 3.42
C HIS A 121 14.48 17.09 2.94
N LEU A 122 14.35 16.17 1.99
CA LEU A 122 13.04 15.74 1.50
C LEU A 122 12.20 15.09 2.61
N ARG A 123 12.81 14.23 3.45
CA ARG A 123 12.10 13.66 4.62
C ARG A 123 11.53 14.76 5.53
N ARG A 124 12.31 15.82 5.80
CA ARG A 124 11.83 16.95 6.61
C ARG A 124 10.69 17.70 5.94
N ILE A 125 10.76 17.95 4.62
CA ILE A 125 9.68 18.61 3.87
C ILE A 125 8.39 17.78 3.94
N VAL A 126 8.49 16.47 3.71
CA VAL A 126 7.33 15.56 3.78
C VAL A 126 6.73 15.57 5.19
N ALA A 127 7.57 15.44 6.22
CA ALA A 127 7.12 15.42 7.61
C ALA A 127 6.53 16.77 8.06
N GLN A 128 7.09 17.89 7.63
CA GLN A 128 6.53 19.22 7.91
C GLN A 128 5.15 19.40 7.27
N LYS A 129 4.97 18.86 6.07
CA LYS A 129 3.67 18.86 5.40
C LYS A 129 2.69 17.88 6.04
N HIS A 130 3.19 16.72 6.47
CA HIS A 130 2.41 15.61 7.01
C HIS A 130 2.94 15.20 8.40
N PRO A 131 2.67 15.98 9.46
CA PRO A 131 3.12 15.67 10.81
C PRO A 131 2.48 14.40 11.38
N LEU A 132 1.34 13.98 10.81
CA LEU A 132 0.66 12.73 11.13
C LEU A 132 0.40 11.95 9.84
N ILE A 133 0.81 10.68 9.83
CA ILE A 133 0.61 9.73 8.72
C ILE A 133 -0.19 8.55 9.25
N ILE A 134 -1.31 8.26 8.62
CA ILE A 134 -2.16 7.09 8.89
C ILE A 134 -1.94 6.08 7.77
N VAL A 135 -1.52 4.89 8.11
CA VAL A 135 -1.29 3.77 7.20
C VAL A 135 -2.41 2.76 7.37
N ASP A 136 -3.26 2.65 6.37
CA ASP A 136 -4.36 1.69 6.29
C ASP A 136 -3.86 0.36 5.71
N GLU A 137 -4.40 -0.76 6.19
CA GLU A 137 -3.99 -2.11 5.82
C GLU A 137 -2.45 -2.29 5.93
N ALA A 138 -1.90 -1.89 7.07
CA ALA A 138 -0.45 -1.84 7.26
C ALA A 138 0.21 -3.23 7.11
N GLN A 139 -0.51 -4.33 7.38
CA GLN A 139 -0.05 -5.71 7.16
C GLN A 139 0.22 -6.01 5.68
N ASP A 140 -0.41 -5.30 4.75
CA ASP A 140 -0.26 -5.50 3.30
C ASP A 140 0.87 -4.66 2.68
N THR A 141 1.61 -3.88 3.48
CA THR A 141 2.74 -3.10 2.99
C THR A 141 3.90 -4.00 2.60
N ASN A 142 4.39 -3.89 1.35
CA ASN A 142 5.63 -4.53 0.96
C ASN A 142 6.85 -3.84 1.61
N GLU A 143 8.03 -4.45 1.49
CA GLU A 143 9.26 -3.98 2.11
C GLU A 143 9.59 -2.52 1.76
N HIS A 144 9.50 -2.15 0.50
CA HIS A 144 9.84 -0.80 0.05
C HIS A 144 8.82 0.25 0.48
N ALA A 145 7.52 -0.09 0.44
CA ALA A 145 6.47 0.78 0.94
C ALA A 145 6.62 1.02 2.45
N TRP A 146 6.88 -0.05 3.20
CA TRP A 146 7.15 0.05 4.62
C TRP A 146 8.42 0.86 4.90
N ARG A 147 9.49 0.65 4.14
CA ARG A 147 10.72 1.42 4.26
C ARG A 147 10.50 2.93 4.13
N CYS A 148 9.60 3.37 3.26
CA CYS A 148 9.23 4.79 3.17
C CYS A 148 8.63 5.30 4.50
N ILE A 149 7.77 4.51 5.14
CA ILE A 149 7.15 4.88 6.43
C ILE A 149 8.21 4.92 7.55
N GLU A 150 9.08 3.91 7.63
CA GLU A 150 10.19 3.88 8.60
C GLU A 150 11.08 5.12 8.50
N LEU A 151 11.38 5.57 7.28
CA LEU A 151 12.22 6.75 7.04
C LEU A 151 11.54 8.06 7.47
N LEU A 152 10.21 8.10 7.51
CA LEU A 152 9.42 9.25 7.94
C LEU A 152 9.08 9.20 9.43
N ALA A 153 9.00 8.02 10.04
CA ALA A 153 8.60 7.82 11.44
C ALA A 153 9.40 8.64 12.48
N PRO A 154 10.71 8.90 12.32
CA PRO A 154 11.44 9.77 13.26
C PRO A 154 11.01 11.25 13.22
N LEU A 155 10.25 11.65 12.20
CA LEU A 155 9.88 13.05 11.92
C LEU A 155 8.37 13.30 11.92
N SER A 156 7.56 12.24 11.77
CA SER A 156 6.10 12.28 11.75
C SER A 156 5.54 11.26 12.73
N GLN A 157 4.40 11.56 13.32
CA GLN A 157 3.65 10.54 14.08
C GLN A 157 3.04 9.53 13.11
N ILE A 158 3.16 8.24 13.40
CA ILE A 158 2.61 7.18 12.56
C ILE A 158 1.47 6.47 13.31
N ILE A 159 0.36 6.27 12.63
CA ILE A 159 -0.74 5.40 13.07
C ILE A 159 -0.88 4.29 12.03
N CYS A 160 -0.73 3.04 12.45
CA CYS A 160 -0.95 1.86 11.61
C CYS A 160 -2.31 1.24 11.96
N LEU A 161 -3.16 1.08 10.96
CA LEU A 161 -4.38 0.28 11.04
C LEU A 161 -4.08 -1.06 10.37
N ALA A 162 -4.29 -2.15 11.10
CA ALA A 162 -3.97 -3.49 10.61
C ALA A 162 -5.02 -4.50 11.05
N ASP A 163 -5.38 -5.40 10.15
CA ASP A 163 -6.25 -6.54 10.42
C ASP A 163 -5.64 -7.80 9.78
N LEU A 164 -5.11 -8.68 10.62
CA LEU A 164 -4.48 -9.91 10.17
C LEU A 164 -5.46 -10.92 9.56
N GLU A 165 -6.75 -10.79 9.85
CA GLU A 165 -7.80 -11.66 9.31
C GLU A 165 -8.25 -11.24 7.90
N GLN A 166 -7.86 -10.04 7.44
CA GLN A 166 -8.21 -9.49 6.13
C GLN A 166 -7.02 -9.43 5.15
N GLN A 167 -6.01 -10.28 5.32
CA GLN A 167 -4.84 -10.31 4.45
C GLN A 167 -5.20 -10.69 3.02
N ILE A 168 -4.78 -9.88 2.06
CA ILE A 168 -5.03 -10.11 0.63
C ILE A 168 -3.72 -10.53 -0.08
N PHE A 169 -2.58 -10.13 0.45
CA PHE A 169 -1.26 -10.27 -0.19
C PHE A 169 -0.31 -11.20 0.58
N ASP A 170 -0.83 -12.17 1.32
CA ASP A 170 -0.08 -13.17 2.10
C ASP A 170 0.94 -13.97 1.28
N HIS A 171 0.74 -14.03 -0.05
CA HIS A 171 1.64 -14.70 -1.00
C HIS A 171 2.89 -13.87 -1.34
N LEU A 172 2.99 -12.61 -0.88
CA LEU A 172 4.14 -11.76 -1.12
C LEU A 172 5.12 -11.81 0.06
N PRO A 173 6.44 -11.90 -0.19
CA PRO A 173 7.45 -11.92 0.87
C PRO A 173 7.38 -10.67 1.77
N GLY A 174 7.47 -10.85 3.09
CA GLY A 174 7.51 -9.78 4.07
C GLY A 174 6.19 -9.06 4.30
N VAL A 175 5.08 -9.63 3.82
CA VAL A 175 3.71 -9.12 4.01
C VAL A 175 2.97 -9.96 5.05
N GLY A 176 1.92 -9.44 5.65
CA GLY A 176 1.12 -10.16 6.64
C GLY A 176 1.71 -10.15 8.05
N PRO A 177 1.72 -11.30 8.78
CA PRO A 177 2.21 -11.38 10.14
C PRO A 177 3.65 -10.90 10.32
N GLU A 178 4.52 -11.20 9.35
CA GLU A 178 5.91 -10.76 9.33
C GLU A 178 6.00 -9.22 9.32
N ARG A 179 5.10 -8.57 8.58
CA ARG A 179 5.03 -7.11 8.56
C ARG A 179 4.63 -6.55 9.91
N ILE A 180 3.68 -7.15 10.62
CA ILE A 180 3.29 -6.70 11.96
C ILE A 180 4.44 -6.85 12.95
N VAL A 181 5.19 -7.95 12.88
CA VAL A 181 6.41 -8.13 13.69
C VAL A 181 7.43 -7.02 13.37
N SER A 182 7.64 -6.71 12.10
CA SER A 182 8.54 -5.62 11.67
C SER A 182 8.08 -4.25 12.18
N ILE A 183 6.77 -3.94 12.09
CA ILE A 183 6.18 -2.70 12.62
C ILE A 183 6.45 -2.56 14.11
N LYS A 184 6.17 -3.60 14.87
CA LYS A 184 6.40 -3.61 16.34
C LYS A 184 7.87 -3.43 16.70
N ALA A 185 8.76 -4.10 15.98
CA ALA A 185 10.20 -4.01 16.21
C ALA A 185 10.77 -2.63 15.85
N SER A 186 10.33 -2.02 14.74
CA SER A 186 10.89 -0.76 14.24
C SER A 186 10.31 0.48 14.92
N LEU A 187 9.01 0.47 15.26
CA LEU A 187 8.32 1.65 15.80
C LEU A 187 8.04 1.58 17.31
N ASN A 188 8.09 0.38 17.92
CA ASN A 188 7.68 0.15 19.30
C ASN A 188 6.35 0.86 19.64
N PRO A 189 5.25 0.59 18.89
CA PRO A 189 4.03 1.36 18.97
C PRO A 189 3.23 1.06 20.24
N LEU A 190 2.39 2.02 20.67
CA LEU A 190 1.28 1.73 21.56
C LEU A 190 0.24 0.90 20.77
N GLU A 191 -0.04 -0.30 21.24
CA GLU A 191 -1.03 -1.18 20.64
C GLU A 191 -2.41 -0.93 21.23
N ILE A 192 -3.40 -0.71 20.36
CA ILE A 192 -4.80 -0.56 20.74
C ILE A 192 -5.60 -1.63 20.01
N ASN A 193 -6.19 -2.55 20.77
CA ASN A 193 -7.11 -3.53 20.22
C ASN A 193 -8.52 -2.94 20.18
N LEU A 194 -9.08 -2.77 18.98
CA LEU A 194 -10.42 -2.24 18.78
C LEU A 194 -11.53 -3.28 19.06
N GLY A 195 -11.15 -4.54 19.33
CA GLY A 195 -12.08 -5.63 19.60
C GLY A 195 -12.84 -6.10 18.34
N ALA A 196 -13.72 -7.08 18.55
CA ALA A 196 -14.52 -7.70 17.49
C ALA A 196 -15.90 -7.05 17.32
N GLN A 197 -16.10 -5.79 17.70
CA GLN A 197 -17.40 -5.12 17.57
C GLN A 197 -17.72 -4.83 16.10
N ASN A 198 -18.86 -5.37 15.65
CA ASN A 198 -19.35 -5.14 14.30
C ASN A 198 -20.18 -3.86 14.23
N HIS A 199 -19.54 -2.74 13.87
CA HIS A 199 -20.24 -1.46 13.68
C HIS A 199 -20.85 -1.29 12.29
N ARG A 200 -20.45 -2.12 11.30
CA ARG A 200 -20.93 -2.00 9.90
C ARG A 200 -22.26 -2.74 9.68
N SER A 201 -22.51 -3.78 10.45
CA SER A 201 -23.65 -4.67 10.29
C SER A 201 -24.13 -5.13 11.67
N ALA A 202 -24.45 -4.18 12.55
CA ALA A 202 -24.74 -4.42 13.98
C ALA A 202 -25.86 -5.46 14.20
N ASP A 203 -26.84 -5.51 13.29
CA ASP A 203 -28.00 -6.40 13.38
C ASP A 203 -27.78 -7.75 12.70
N THR A 204 -26.56 -8.11 12.35
CA THR A 204 -26.23 -9.36 11.67
C THR A 204 -25.14 -10.14 12.38
N GLU A 205 -25.11 -11.46 12.19
CA GLU A 205 -24.03 -12.33 12.67
C GLU A 205 -22.89 -12.48 11.66
N ILE A 206 -22.75 -11.56 10.69
CA ILE A 206 -21.77 -11.69 9.62
C ILE A 206 -20.31 -11.72 10.12
N ALA A 207 -20.00 -10.94 11.17
CA ALA A 207 -18.68 -10.95 11.78
C ALA A 207 -18.41 -12.25 12.54
N ILE A 208 -19.43 -12.78 13.25
CA ILE A 208 -19.37 -14.07 13.93
C ILE A 208 -19.15 -15.17 12.89
N PHE A 209 -19.92 -15.15 11.81
CA PHE A 209 -19.79 -16.12 10.72
C PHE A 209 -18.38 -16.10 10.11
N ALA A 210 -17.85 -14.92 9.78
CA ALA A 210 -16.50 -14.77 9.25
C ALA A 210 -15.45 -15.38 10.20
N TYR A 211 -15.55 -15.09 11.49
CA TYR A 211 -14.63 -15.61 12.50
C TYR A 211 -14.69 -17.15 12.62
N VAL A 212 -15.89 -17.74 12.67
CA VAL A 212 -16.02 -19.20 12.78
C VAL A 212 -15.63 -19.94 11.50
N VAL A 213 -15.74 -19.27 10.32
CA VAL A 213 -15.23 -19.81 9.06
C VAL A 213 -13.69 -19.88 9.10
N LEU A 214 -13.03 -18.84 9.59
CA LEU A 214 -11.58 -18.82 9.77
C LEU A 214 -11.10 -19.93 10.70
N LEU A 215 -11.84 -20.16 11.79
CA LEU A 215 -11.56 -21.23 12.74
C LEU A 215 -12.01 -22.63 12.28
N ARG A 216 -12.63 -22.75 11.10
CA ARG A 216 -13.24 -23.99 10.59
C ARG A 216 -14.26 -24.63 11.56
N ASN A 217 -14.98 -23.81 12.32
CA ASN A 217 -15.93 -24.24 13.33
C ASN A 217 -17.33 -23.65 13.06
N VAL A 218 -17.82 -23.84 11.86
CA VAL A 218 -19.14 -23.33 11.43
C VAL A 218 -20.25 -24.19 12.04
N ARG A 219 -21.22 -23.55 12.72
CA ARG A 219 -22.40 -24.23 13.23
C ARG A 219 -23.34 -24.69 12.08
N GLY A 220 -24.11 -25.76 12.31
CA GLY A 220 -25.08 -26.25 11.33
C GLY A 220 -26.36 -25.42 11.20
N SER A 221 -26.61 -24.48 12.14
CA SER A 221 -27.79 -23.58 12.09
C SER A 221 -27.46 -22.29 11.30
N PRO A 222 -28.45 -21.68 10.64
CA PRO A 222 -28.27 -20.43 9.92
C PRO A 222 -27.74 -19.29 10.81
N TYR A 223 -26.97 -18.38 10.22
CA TYR A 223 -26.53 -17.13 10.84
C TYR A 223 -27.44 -15.98 10.41
N VAL A 224 -27.82 -15.11 11.33
CA VAL A 224 -28.69 -13.97 11.05
C VAL A 224 -27.99 -13.00 10.05
N GLY A 225 -28.70 -12.69 8.97
CA GLY A 225 -28.18 -11.78 7.93
C GLY A 225 -27.08 -12.37 7.05
N VAL A 226 -26.86 -13.70 7.11
CA VAL A 226 -25.89 -14.41 6.26
C VAL A 226 -26.61 -15.37 5.35
N SER A 227 -26.35 -15.27 4.04
CA SER A 227 -26.85 -16.21 3.03
C SER A 227 -25.68 -16.89 2.32
N SER A 228 -25.78 -18.21 2.14
CA SER A 228 -24.78 -18.99 1.40
C SER A 228 -25.34 -19.39 0.05
N PHE A 229 -24.50 -19.24 -0.99
CA PHE A 229 -24.81 -19.68 -2.35
C PHE A 229 -23.77 -20.68 -2.82
N LEU A 230 -24.21 -21.82 -3.33
CA LEU A 230 -23.33 -22.80 -3.96
C LEU A 230 -23.35 -22.57 -5.48
N PHE A 231 -22.21 -22.27 -6.05
CA PHE A 231 -22.05 -22.18 -7.49
C PHE A 231 -21.43 -23.48 -8.02
N TYR A 232 -22.15 -24.16 -8.90
CA TYR A 232 -21.60 -25.30 -9.65
C TYR A 232 -21.12 -24.78 -11.00
N SER A 233 -19.81 -24.86 -11.26
CA SER A 233 -19.30 -24.79 -12.63
C SER A 233 -19.31 -26.22 -13.19
N HIS A 234 -20.10 -26.47 -14.23
CA HIS A 234 -19.85 -27.63 -15.07
C HIS A 234 -18.59 -27.34 -15.88
N LEU A 235 -17.52 -28.06 -15.55
CA LEU A 235 -16.33 -28.18 -16.38
C LEU A 235 -16.64 -29.06 -17.58
#